data_dc43865c5fd8f96b324efd03277bbf06
#
_entry.id   dc43865c5fd8f96b324efd03277bbf06
#
_cell.length_a   1.000
_cell.length_b   1.000
_cell.length_c   1.000
_cell.angle_alpha   90.00
_cell.angle_beta   90.00
_cell.angle_gamma   90.00
#
_symmetry.space_group_name_H-M   'P 1'
#
loop_
_entity.id
_entity.type
_entity.pdbx_description
1 polymer ?
#
loop_
_entity_poly.entity_id
_entity_poly.type
_entity_poly.pdbx_seq_one_letter_code
_entity_poly.pdbx_strand_id
1 'polypeptide(L)'
;MIEILIVEDEQPISELLRLSLTKAGYHCTCAPDGVAAANCVERENFDLILLDVMLPGISGFDLMDYIRDLGMPVIFITAKNAVTDRVKGLRMGAEDYIIKPFEILELLARVEGVLRRHGKLDAVISAGGVEINTLAMTVSRKGEEIGLTRKEYEIALLFARNPGIVLYKSTIYDRVWGGEYPESTRTVELHVQRMKKKLGWEECVKPVFAVGYRLEV
;
A
#
# COMPACT_ATOMS: atom_id res chain seq x y z
N MET A 1 -10.81 5.57 3.24
CA MET A 1 -9.87 5.22 2.14
C MET A 1 -8.60 5.95 2.46
N ILE A 2 -7.42 5.39 2.21
CA ILE A 2 -6.15 6.06 2.49
C ILE A 2 -5.82 6.98 1.33
N GLU A 3 -5.60 8.27 1.63
CA GLU A 3 -5.33 9.33 0.67
C GLU A 3 -3.83 9.63 0.64
N ILE A 4 -3.19 9.51 -0.53
CA ILE A 4 -1.76 9.77 -0.72
C ILE A 4 -1.56 10.92 -1.71
N LEU A 5 -0.80 11.94 -1.30
CA LEU A 5 -0.35 12.99 -2.21
C LEU A 5 1.01 12.59 -2.81
N ILE A 6 1.11 12.64 -4.13
CA ILE A 6 2.35 12.41 -4.88
C ILE A 6 2.81 13.76 -5.44
N VAL A 7 3.98 14.24 -5.00
CA VAL A 7 4.57 15.51 -5.45
C VAL A 7 5.82 15.19 -6.27
N GLU A 8 5.66 15.21 -7.59
CA GLU A 8 6.66 14.74 -8.54
C GLU A 8 6.48 15.48 -9.87
N ASP A 9 7.52 16.13 -10.39
CA ASP A 9 7.48 16.90 -11.62
C ASP A 9 7.71 16.04 -12.88
N GLU A 10 8.40 14.90 -12.75
CA GLU A 10 8.57 13.95 -13.84
C GLU A 10 7.28 13.13 -14.05
N GLN A 11 6.47 13.50 -15.05
CA GLN A 11 5.19 12.85 -15.34
C GLN A 11 5.26 11.31 -15.43
N PRO A 12 6.29 10.69 -16.06
CA PRO A 12 6.38 9.21 -16.11
C PRO A 12 6.54 8.58 -14.73
N ILE A 13 7.29 9.23 -13.82
CA ILE A 13 7.49 8.74 -12.45
C ILE A 13 6.21 8.93 -11.63
N SER A 14 5.60 10.12 -11.71
CA SER A 14 4.32 10.42 -11.06
C SER A 14 3.25 9.41 -11.44
N GLU A 15 3.11 9.09 -12.73
CA GLU A 15 2.13 8.12 -13.21
C GLU A 15 2.45 6.68 -12.76
N LEU A 16 3.73 6.27 -12.77
CA LEU A 16 4.16 4.98 -12.25
C LEU A 16 3.81 4.82 -10.76
N LEU A 17 4.08 5.86 -9.94
CA LEU A 17 3.73 5.89 -8.53
C LEU A 17 2.22 5.80 -8.34
N ARG A 18 1.46 6.64 -9.04
CA ARG A 18 0.00 6.67 -8.99
C ARG A 18 -0.62 5.32 -9.32
N LEU A 19 -0.23 4.70 -10.44
CA LEU A 19 -0.74 3.39 -10.86
C LEU A 19 -0.40 2.30 -9.84
N SER A 20 0.84 2.28 -9.34
CA SER A 20 1.30 1.26 -8.39
C SER A 20 0.57 1.36 -7.05
N LEU A 21 0.40 2.57 -6.53
CA LEU A 21 -0.30 2.81 -5.27
C LEU A 21 -1.81 2.61 -5.41
N THR A 22 -2.43 3.04 -6.51
CA THR A 22 -3.85 2.77 -6.78
C THR A 22 -4.11 1.27 -6.87
N LYS A 23 -3.22 0.53 -7.52
CA LYS A 23 -3.27 -0.93 -7.57
C LYS A 23 -3.12 -1.57 -6.18
N ALA A 24 -2.37 -0.94 -5.28
CA ALA A 24 -2.26 -1.35 -3.86
C ALA A 24 -3.50 -0.98 -3.02
N GLY A 25 -4.48 -0.24 -3.59
CA GLY A 25 -5.74 0.09 -2.93
C GLY A 25 -5.76 1.46 -2.27
N TYR A 26 -4.78 2.32 -2.57
CA TYR A 26 -4.72 3.70 -2.09
C TYR A 26 -5.38 4.65 -3.10
N HIS A 27 -5.92 5.76 -2.63
CA HIS A 27 -6.34 6.87 -3.47
C HIS A 27 -5.18 7.85 -3.60
N CYS A 28 -4.92 8.36 -4.82
CA CYS A 28 -3.73 9.17 -5.09
C CYS A 28 -4.10 10.45 -5.81
N THR A 29 -3.65 11.57 -5.26
CA THR A 29 -3.64 12.90 -5.89
C THR A 29 -2.22 13.22 -6.31
N CYS A 30 -2.03 13.75 -7.53
CA CYS A 30 -0.71 14.13 -8.05
C CYS A 30 -0.59 15.66 -8.13
N ALA A 31 0.54 16.18 -7.67
CA ALA A 31 0.93 17.58 -7.79
C ALA A 31 2.27 17.68 -8.53
N PRO A 32 2.38 18.45 -9.62
CA PRO A 32 3.59 18.51 -10.45
C PRO A 32 4.67 19.43 -9.89
N ASP A 33 4.38 20.19 -8.85
CA ASP A 33 5.30 21.15 -8.23
C ASP A 33 4.90 21.47 -6.78
N GLY A 34 5.78 22.21 -6.09
CA GLY A 34 5.56 22.58 -4.68
C GLY A 34 4.37 23.53 -4.47
N VAL A 35 4.02 24.37 -5.44
CA VAL A 35 2.87 25.30 -5.32
C VAL A 35 1.56 24.52 -5.43
N ALA A 36 1.47 23.62 -6.40
CA ALA A 36 0.32 22.73 -6.54
C ALA A 36 0.13 21.87 -5.29
N ALA A 37 1.23 21.32 -4.74
CA ALA A 37 1.20 20.53 -3.52
C ALA A 37 0.73 21.35 -2.30
N ALA A 38 1.24 22.58 -2.12
CA ALA A 38 0.77 23.48 -1.06
C ALA A 38 -0.75 23.73 -1.15
N ASN A 39 -1.24 24.02 -2.36
CA ASN A 39 -2.68 24.19 -2.59
C ASN A 39 -3.51 22.93 -2.28
N CYS A 40 -2.95 21.74 -2.53
CA CYS A 40 -3.64 20.48 -2.19
C CYS A 40 -3.76 20.30 -0.67
N VAL A 41 -2.66 20.47 0.08
CA VAL A 41 -2.67 20.26 1.55
C VAL A 41 -3.48 21.31 2.32
N GLU A 42 -3.74 22.47 1.73
CA GLU A 42 -4.65 23.48 2.29
C GLU A 42 -6.13 23.10 2.16
N ARG A 43 -6.47 22.30 1.16
CA ARG A 43 -7.86 21.92 0.85
C ARG A 43 -8.25 20.55 1.36
N GLU A 44 -7.28 19.63 1.42
CA GLU A 44 -7.51 18.22 1.72
C GLU A 44 -6.47 17.71 2.70
N ASN A 45 -6.85 16.72 3.50
CA ASN A 45 -5.92 16.01 4.38
C ASN A 45 -5.44 14.73 3.69
N PHE A 46 -4.14 14.48 3.75
CA PHE A 46 -3.52 13.27 3.24
C PHE A 46 -2.98 12.41 4.38
N ASP A 47 -3.09 11.10 4.20
CA ASP A 47 -2.56 10.12 5.14
C ASP A 47 -1.05 9.89 4.96
N LEU A 48 -0.52 10.27 3.79
CA LEU A 48 0.90 10.22 3.45
C LEU A 48 1.20 11.15 2.28
N ILE A 49 2.38 11.76 2.29
CA ILE A 49 2.92 12.55 1.18
C ILE A 49 4.18 11.86 0.66
N LEU A 50 4.24 11.55 -0.63
CA LEU A 50 5.45 11.17 -1.35
C LEU A 50 5.99 12.41 -2.03
N LEU A 51 7.22 12.83 -1.71
CA LEU A 51 7.73 14.15 -2.05
C LEU A 51 9.11 14.06 -2.71
N ASP A 52 9.21 14.52 -3.96
CA ASP A 52 10.55 14.74 -4.54
C ASP A 52 11.20 15.98 -3.91
N VAL A 53 12.48 15.88 -3.65
CA VAL A 53 13.31 17.01 -3.20
C VAL A 53 13.62 17.97 -4.35
N MET A 54 13.73 17.42 -5.59
CA MET A 54 14.19 18.17 -6.76
C MET A 54 13.04 18.76 -7.58
N LEU A 55 12.13 19.46 -6.92
CA LEU A 55 11.01 20.11 -7.60
C LEU A 55 11.41 21.47 -8.21
N PRO A 56 10.78 21.88 -9.31
CA PRO A 56 10.97 23.21 -9.87
C PRO A 56 10.34 24.28 -8.96
N GLY A 57 11.00 25.43 -8.85
CA GLY A 57 10.53 26.56 -8.06
C GLY A 57 10.73 26.37 -6.55
N ILE A 58 9.79 25.78 -5.86
CA ILE A 58 9.87 25.47 -4.43
C ILE A 58 10.46 24.07 -4.26
N SER A 59 11.63 23.97 -3.62
CA SER A 59 12.24 22.64 -3.39
C SER A 59 11.41 21.79 -2.43
N GLY A 60 11.53 20.45 -2.53
CA GLY A 60 10.85 19.58 -1.61
C GLY A 60 11.25 19.79 -0.14
N PHE A 61 12.46 20.28 0.13
CA PHE A 61 12.85 20.65 1.51
C PHE A 61 12.09 21.89 2.00
N ASP A 62 11.91 22.90 1.15
CA ASP A 62 11.17 24.12 1.52
C ASP A 62 9.67 23.79 1.70
N LEU A 63 9.11 22.92 0.85
CA LEU A 63 7.76 22.42 1.02
C LEU A 63 7.62 21.61 2.31
N MET A 64 8.60 20.75 2.65
CA MET A 64 8.61 20.00 3.90
C MET A 64 8.54 20.91 5.13
N ASP A 65 9.30 22.03 5.14
CA ASP A 65 9.23 23.00 6.23
C ASP A 65 7.84 23.64 6.36
N TYR A 66 7.16 23.87 5.23
CA TYR A 66 5.81 24.40 5.21
C TYR A 66 4.76 23.41 5.75
N ILE A 67 4.84 22.13 5.36
CA ILE A 67 3.84 21.11 5.72
C ILE A 67 4.12 20.40 7.05
N ARG A 68 5.29 20.58 7.64
CA ARG A 68 5.71 19.88 8.88
C ARG A 68 4.71 20.02 10.03
N ASP A 69 4.16 21.21 10.22
CA ASP A 69 3.26 21.51 11.32
C ASP A 69 1.83 20.99 11.09
N LEU A 70 1.53 20.50 9.87
CA LEU A 70 0.26 19.87 9.53
C LEU A 70 0.15 18.42 10.00
N GLY A 71 1.27 17.82 10.45
CA GLY A 71 1.29 16.47 11.02
C GLY A 71 1.07 15.33 10.02
N MET A 72 1.13 15.61 8.71
CA MET A 72 1.05 14.58 7.68
C MET A 72 2.42 13.92 7.50
N PRO A 73 2.52 12.57 7.52
CA PRO A 73 3.78 11.88 7.32
C PRO A 73 4.29 12.07 5.89
N VAL A 74 5.61 12.24 5.75
CA VAL A 74 6.29 12.47 4.47
C VAL A 74 7.35 11.41 4.23
N ILE A 75 7.37 10.84 3.02
CA ILE A 75 8.49 10.05 2.49
C ILE A 75 9.12 10.85 1.35
N PHE A 76 10.42 11.14 1.43
CA PHE A 76 11.14 11.70 0.30
C PHE A 76 11.44 10.63 -0.75
N ILE A 77 11.22 10.96 -2.03
CA ILE A 77 11.59 10.12 -3.19
C ILE A 77 12.40 10.99 -4.13
N THR A 78 13.72 10.77 -4.25
CA THR A 78 14.57 11.70 -4.99
C THR A 78 15.84 11.05 -5.53
N ALA A 79 16.42 11.66 -6.58
CA ALA A 79 17.74 11.29 -7.11
C ALA A 79 18.90 11.74 -6.20
N LYS A 80 18.66 12.60 -5.20
CA LYS A 80 19.68 13.02 -4.24
C LYS A 80 20.06 11.84 -3.33
N ASN A 81 21.26 11.29 -3.55
CA ASN A 81 21.76 10.12 -2.82
C ASN A 81 22.83 10.46 -1.76
N ALA A 82 23.24 11.73 -1.63
CA ALA A 82 24.22 12.12 -0.64
C ALA A 82 23.71 11.85 0.79
N VAL A 83 24.58 11.27 1.63
CA VAL A 83 24.24 11.00 3.03
C VAL A 83 23.79 12.26 3.76
N THR A 84 24.38 13.40 3.43
CA THR A 84 24.01 14.72 3.98
C THR A 84 22.56 15.11 3.70
N ASP A 85 22.07 14.87 2.47
CA ASP A 85 20.69 15.18 2.09
C ASP A 85 19.68 14.25 2.80
N ARG A 86 20.03 12.97 2.91
CA ARG A 86 19.21 11.99 3.66
C ARG A 86 19.11 12.36 5.15
N VAL A 87 20.24 12.67 5.76
CA VAL A 87 20.28 13.11 7.17
C VAL A 87 19.50 14.41 7.36
N LYS A 88 19.60 15.36 6.41
CA LYS A 88 18.81 16.59 6.43
C LYS A 88 17.33 16.29 6.39
N GLY A 89 16.85 15.49 5.42
CA GLY A 89 15.44 15.15 5.28
C GLY A 89 14.86 14.49 6.54
N LEU A 90 15.56 13.49 7.09
CA LEU A 90 15.13 12.81 8.33
C LEU A 90 15.13 13.75 9.54
N ARG A 91 16.11 14.66 9.67
CA ARG A 91 16.14 15.67 10.75
C ARG A 91 15.01 16.71 10.61
N MET A 92 14.52 16.95 9.42
CA MET A 92 13.36 17.81 9.17
C MET A 92 12.03 17.15 9.57
N GLY A 93 12.05 15.87 9.91
CA GLY A 93 10.87 15.12 10.35
C GLY A 93 10.26 14.21 9.28
N ALA A 94 10.96 13.97 8.16
CA ALA A 94 10.51 12.96 7.22
C ALA A 94 10.56 11.54 7.84
N GLU A 95 9.55 10.73 7.53
CA GLU A 95 9.41 9.36 8.04
C GLU A 95 10.35 8.37 7.38
N ASP A 96 10.68 8.60 6.10
CA ASP A 96 11.60 7.77 5.32
C ASP A 96 12.15 8.54 4.12
N TYR A 97 13.13 7.90 3.45
CA TYR A 97 13.84 8.48 2.30
C TYR A 97 14.15 7.38 1.28
N ILE A 98 13.63 7.52 0.06
CA ILE A 98 13.80 6.58 -1.04
C ILE A 98 14.65 7.22 -2.13
N ILE A 99 15.66 6.51 -2.62
CA ILE A 99 16.56 7.00 -3.66
C ILE A 99 16.11 6.47 -5.02
N LYS A 100 15.98 7.35 -6.01
CA LYS A 100 15.76 6.98 -7.42
C LYS A 100 17.08 6.48 -8.05
N PRO A 101 17.07 5.36 -8.84
CA PRO A 101 15.92 4.50 -9.13
C PRO A 101 15.59 3.56 -7.97
N PHE A 102 14.30 3.22 -7.82
CA PHE A 102 13.78 2.35 -6.76
C PHE A 102 12.91 1.22 -7.33
N GLU A 103 12.80 0.14 -6.59
CA GLU A 103 11.87 -0.94 -6.90
C GLU A 103 10.48 -0.65 -6.32
N ILE A 104 9.43 -0.92 -7.09
CA ILE A 104 8.03 -0.68 -6.65
C ILE A 104 7.71 -1.46 -5.38
N LEU A 105 8.22 -2.69 -5.23
CA LEU A 105 8.01 -3.48 -4.02
C LEU A 105 8.64 -2.83 -2.78
N GLU A 106 9.80 -2.19 -2.92
CA GLU A 106 10.44 -1.43 -1.84
C GLU A 106 9.59 -0.22 -1.46
N LEU A 107 9.16 0.57 -2.46
CA LEU A 107 8.28 1.72 -2.24
C LEU A 107 7.03 1.32 -1.45
N LEU A 108 6.31 0.30 -1.91
CA LEU A 108 5.08 -0.15 -1.26
C LEU A 108 5.32 -0.62 0.18
N ALA A 109 6.40 -1.35 0.44
CA ALA A 109 6.75 -1.79 1.79
C ALA A 109 7.04 -0.61 2.73
N ARG A 110 7.72 0.45 2.25
CA ARG A 110 7.99 1.68 3.03
C ARG A 110 6.72 2.48 3.28
N VAL A 111 5.88 2.68 2.26
CA VAL A 111 4.56 3.32 2.38
C VAL A 111 3.72 2.62 3.45
N GLU A 112 3.59 1.30 3.37
CA GLU A 112 2.85 0.52 4.37
C GLU A 112 3.46 0.68 5.78
N GLY A 113 4.79 0.69 5.88
CA GLY A 113 5.51 0.87 7.14
C GLY A 113 5.19 2.21 7.79
N VAL A 114 5.20 3.30 7.02
CA VAL A 114 4.86 4.65 7.52
C VAL A 114 3.39 4.73 7.92
N LEU A 115 2.48 4.37 7.02
CA LEU A 115 1.03 4.41 7.29
C LEU A 115 0.64 3.64 8.56
N ARG A 116 1.31 2.53 8.80
CA ARG A 116 1.09 1.71 9.99
C ARG A 116 1.62 2.38 11.27
N ARG A 117 2.81 3.01 11.25
CA ARG A 117 3.35 3.76 12.40
C ARG A 117 2.43 4.92 12.79
N HIS A 118 1.74 5.50 11.82
CA HIS A 118 0.78 6.59 12.02
C HIS A 118 -0.66 6.11 12.29
N GLY A 119 -0.86 4.80 12.55
CA GLY A 119 -2.18 4.24 12.87
C GLY A 119 -3.20 4.30 11.73
N LYS A 120 -2.74 4.50 10.50
CA LYS A 120 -3.61 4.55 9.30
C LYS A 120 -3.89 3.16 8.71
N LEU A 121 -3.08 2.18 9.07
CA LEU A 121 -3.29 0.77 8.76
C LEU A 121 -3.37 -0.04 10.04
N ASP A 122 -4.40 -0.85 10.16
CA ASP A 122 -4.55 -1.73 11.29
C ASP A 122 -3.40 -2.75 11.34
N ALA A 123 -2.72 -2.82 12.48
CA ALA A 123 -1.69 -3.83 12.71
C ALA A 123 -2.30 -5.24 12.76
N VAL A 124 -3.57 -5.34 13.17
CA VAL A 124 -4.34 -6.58 13.23
C VAL A 124 -5.67 -6.38 12.52
N ILE A 125 -5.95 -7.21 11.54
CA ILE A 125 -7.23 -7.22 10.81
C ILE A 125 -8.01 -8.46 11.26
N SER A 126 -9.23 -8.25 11.74
CA SER A 126 -10.12 -9.35 12.12
C SER A 126 -11.17 -9.60 11.04
N ALA A 127 -11.25 -10.82 10.53
CA ALA A 127 -12.23 -11.21 9.52
C ALA A 127 -12.56 -12.70 9.61
N GLY A 128 -13.83 -13.08 9.48
CA GLY A 128 -14.25 -14.49 9.47
C GLY A 128 -13.75 -15.33 10.65
N GLY A 129 -13.60 -14.69 11.83
CA GLY A 129 -13.14 -15.35 13.05
C GLY A 129 -11.65 -15.64 13.09
N VAL A 130 -10.83 -15.03 12.22
CA VAL A 130 -9.37 -15.03 12.29
C VAL A 130 -8.84 -13.63 12.51
N GLU A 131 -7.64 -13.53 13.08
CA GLU A 131 -6.87 -12.31 13.26
C GLU A 131 -5.61 -12.40 12.41
N ILE A 132 -5.41 -11.41 11.55
CA ILE A 132 -4.24 -11.29 10.67
C ILE A 132 -3.35 -10.18 11.20
N ASN A 133 -2.21 -10.53 11.77
CA ASN A 133 -1.21 -9.55 12.19
C ASN A 133 -0.35 -9.19 10.99
N THR A 134 -0.52 -7.95 10.50
CA THR A 134 0.19 -7.46 9.31
C THR A 134 1.66 -7.12 9.58
N LEU A 135 2.03 -6.94 10.85
CA LEU A 135 3.40 -6.69 11.30
C LEU A 135 4.22 -7.98 11.36
N ALA A 136 3.68 -8.95 12.07
CA ALA A 136 4.32 -10.25 12.24
C ALA A 136 4.15 -11.18 11.03
N MET A 137 3.26 -10.82 10.08
CA MET A 137 2.84 -11.66 8.96
C MET A 137 2.29 -13.02 9.42
N THR A 138 1.58 -13.02 10.55
CA THR A 138 0.97 -14.22 11.14
C THR A 138 -0.55 -14.16 11.06
N VAL A 139 -1.16 -15.31 11.08
CA VAL A 139 -2.62 -15.48 11.16
C VAL A 139 -2.95 -16.37 12.32
N SER A 140 -3.92 -15.97 13.13
CA SER A 140 -4.37 -16.77 14.27
C SER A 140 -5.89 -16.88 14.32
N ARG A 141 -6.38 -17.95 14.97
CA ARG A 141 -7.77 -18.13 15.30
C ARG A 141 -7.88 -18.54 16.76
N LYS A 142 -8.63 -17.77 17.55
CA LYS A 142 -8.77 -18.00 19.01
C LYS A 142 -7.43 -18.08 19.75
N GLY A 143 -6.44 -17.31 19.30
CA GLY A 143 -5.10 -17.29 19.88
C GLY A 143 -4.15 -18.38 19.38
N GLU A 144 -4.60 -19.33 18.56
CA GLU A 144 -3.74 -20.35 17.95
C GLU A 144 -3.28 -19.91 16.56
N GLU A 145 -1.96 -19.95 16.32
CA GLU A 145 -1.37 -19.57 15.04
C GLU A 145 -1.64 -20.61 13.95
N ILE A 146 -2.02 -20.12 12.77
CA ILE A 146 -2.31 -20.94 11.59
C ILE A 146 -1.20 -20.79 10.58
N GLY A 147 -0.50 -21.89 10.27
CA GLY A 147 0.59 -21.92 9.29
C GLY A 147 0.10 -21.76 7.86
N LEU A 148 0.28 -20.58 7.29
CA LEU A 148 0.02 -20.29 5.88
C LEU A 148 1.34 -20.20 5.10
N THR A 149 1.30 -20.59 3.82
CA THR A 149 2.35 -20.21 2.89
C THR A 149 2.24 -18.71 2.58
N ARG A 150 3.33 -18.10 2.09
CA ARG A 150 3.33 -16.66 1.72
C ARG A 150 2.15 -16.31 0.80
N LYS A 151 1.87 -17.12 -0.22
CA LYS A 151 0.77 -16.87 -1.15
C LYS A 151 -0.61 -17.02 -0.52
N GLU A 152 -0.79 -17.99 0.37
CA GLU A 152 -2.02 -18.15 1.14
C GLU A 152 -2.25 -16.97 2.08
N TYR A 153 -1.19 -16.46 2.73
CA TYR A 153 -1.24 -15.27 3.57
C TYR A 153 -1.63 -14.02 2.76
N GLU A 154 -0.98 -13.77 1.60
CA GLU A 154 -1.26 -12.65 0.72
C GLU A 154 -2.73 -12.67 0.25
N ILE A 155 -3.27 -13.85 -0.09
CA ILE A 155 -4.68 -14.03 -0.45
C ILE A 155 -5.59 -13.76 0.74
N ALA A 156 -5.30 -14.32 1.92
CA ALA A 156 -6.09 -14.10 3.13
C ALA A 156 -6.18 -12.62 3.49
N LEU A 157 -5.04 -11.92 3.47
CA LEU A 157 -4.95 -10.49 3.71
C LEU A 157 -5.76 -9.69 2.68
N LEU A 158 -5.70 -10.07 1.40
CA LEU A 158 -6.46 -9.42 0.33
C LEU A 158 -7.97 -9.54 0.57
N PHE A 159 -8.46 -10.71 0.98
CA PHE A 159 -9.87 -10.90 1.33
C PHE A 159 -10.26 -10.12 2.59
N ALA A 160 -9.44 -10.18 3.63
CA ALA A 160 -9.72 -9.51 4.90
C ALA A 160 -9.79 -7.97 4.78
N ARG A 161 -9.01 -7.40 3.86
CA ARG A 161 -9.05 -5.97 3.55
C ARG A 161 -10.25 -5.56 2.67
N ASN A 162 -10.94 -6.53 2.04
CA ASN A 162 -12.04 -6.28 1.09
C ASN A 162 -13.27 -7.13 1.44
N PRO A 163 -13.81 -7.08 2.68
CA PRO A 163 -14.99 -7.85 3.04
C PRO A 163 -16.20 -7.40 2.23
N GLY A 164 -17.01 -8.34 1.78
CA GLY A 164 -18.21 -8.09 0.97
C GLY A 164 -17.94 -7.74 -0.49
N ILE A 165 -16.68 -7.47 -0.87
CA ILE A 165 -16.32 -7.11 -2.25
C ILE A 165 -15.98 -8.38 -3.05
N VAL A 166 -16.45 -8.44 -4.30
CA VAL A 166 -16.08 -9.50 -5.23
C VAL A 166 -14.68 -9.26 -5.77
N LEU A 167 -13.76 -10.16 -5.47
CA LEU A 167 -12.41 -10.17 -6.02
C LEU A 167 -12.37 -11.06 -7.26
N TYR A 168 -12.06 -10.45 -8.43
CA TYR A 168 -11.88 -11.19 -9.68
C TYR A 168 -10.64 -12.08 -9.60
N LYS A 169 -10.67 -13.25 -10.27
CA LYS A 169 -9.51 -14.15 -10.32
C LYS A 169 -8.27 -13.45 -10.87
N SER A 170 -8.44 -12.64 -11.91
CA SER A 170 -7.38 -11.83 -12.48
C SER A 170 -6.80 -10.83 -11.47
N THR A 171 -7.65 -10.17 -10.68
CA THR A 171 -7.22 -9.25 -9.62
C THR A 171 -6.45 -9.99 -8.52
N ILE A 172 -6.93 -11.16 -8.07
CA ILE A 172 -6.22 -11.97 -7.08
C ILE A 172 -4.86 -12.40 -7.62
N TYR A 173 -4.81 -12.88 -8.87
CA TYR A 173 -3.55 -13.32 -9.48
C TYR A 173 -2.55 -12.16 -9.60
N ASP A 174 -2.98 -11.05 -10.18
CA ASP A 174 -2.13 -9.88 -10.35
C ASP A 174 -1.58 -9.34 -9.02
N ARG A 175 -2.41 -9.26 -7.98
CA ARG A 175 -2.01 -8.79 -6.65
C ARG A 175 -1.03 -9.72 -5.94
N VAL A 176 -1.17 -11.04 -6.14
CA VAL A 176 -0.42 -12.05 -5.38
C VAL A 176 0.78 -12.59 -6.14
N TRP A 177 0.70 -12.74 -7.45
CA TRP A 177 1.82 -13.26 -8.28
C TRP A 177 2.46 -12.20 -9.16
N GLY A 178 1.73 -11.13 -9.49
CA GLY A 178 2.14 -10.13 -10.47
C GLY A 178 1.93 -10.59 -11.92
N GLY A 179 1.71 -9.61 -12.82
CA GLY A 179 1.56 -9.88 -14.24
C GLY A 179 0.16 -10.32 -14.67
N GLU A 180 0.02 -10.67 -15.95
CA GLU A 180 -1.25 -11.05 -16.53
C GLU A 180 -1.72 -12.43 -16.04
N TYR A 181 -3.03 -12.55 -15.81
CA TYR A 181 -3.65 -13.80 -15.38
C TYR A 181 -3.73 -14.78 -16.54
N PRO A 182 -3.04 -15.93 -16.50
CA PRO A 182 -3.17 -16.94 -17.55
C PRO A 182 -4.52 -17.66 -17.40
N GLU A 183 -5.43 -17.52 -18.36
CA GLU A 183 -6.78 -18.12 -18.31
C GLU A 183 -6.77 -19.64 -18.14
N SER A 184 -5.72 -20.31 -18.60
CA SER A 184 -5.56 -21.76 -18.50
C SER A 184 -5.13 -22.25 -17.10
N THR A 185 -4.74 -21.35 -16.18
CA THR A 185 -4.24 -21.74 -14.84
C THR A 185 -5.35 -21.90 -13.82
N ARG A 186 -5.24 -22.89 -12.96
CA ARG A 186 -6.07 -23.07 -11.76
C ARG A 186 -5.33 -22.64 -10.48
N THR A 187 -4.29 -21.82 -10.63
CA THR A 187 -3.42 -21.43 -9.52
C THR A 187 -4.20 -20.70 -8.42
N VAL A 188 -5.04 -19.74 -8.80
CA VAL A 188 -5.87 -18.98 -7.85
C VAL A 188 -6.82 -19.91 -7.10
N GLU A 189 -7.55 -20.75 -7.82
CA GLU A 189 -8.53 -21.69 -7.22
C GLU A 189 -7.89 -22.62 -6.22
N LEU A 190 -6.74 -23.20 -6.54
CA LEU A 190 -6.02 -24.11 -5.65
C LEU A 190 -5.54 -23.43 -4.38
N HIS A 191 -4.99 -22.22 -4.49
CA HIS A 191 -4.51 -21.47 -3.33
C HIS A 191 -5.67 -20.95 -2.48
N VAL A 192 -6.74 -20.45 -3.08
CA VAL A 192 -7.95 -20.05 -2.37
C VAL A 192 -8.55 -21.23 -1.63
N GLN A 193 -8.65 -22.41 -2.25
CA GLN A 193 -9.18 -23.62 -1.62
C GLN A 193 -8.34 -24.05 -0.41
N ARG A 194 -6.99 -24.05 -0.56
CA ARG A 194 -6.08 -24.43 0.53
C ARG A 194 -6.18 -23.44 1.70
N MET A 195 -6.13 -22.15 1.39
CA MET A 195 -6.27 -21.07 2.36
C MET A 195 -7.60 -21.16 3.13
N LYS A 196 -8.72 -21.32 2.42
CA LYS A 196 -10.05 -21.50 3.03
C LYS A 196 -10.07 -22.64 4.04
N LYS A 197 -9.55 -23.81 3.66
CA LYS A 197 -9.49 -24.99 4.51
C LYS A 197 -8.67 -24.74 5.78
N LYS A 198 -7.51 -24.10 5.66
CA LYS A 198 -6.64 -23.79 6.80
C LYS A 198 -7.27 -22.78 7.76
N LEU A 199 -7.92 -21.74 7.20
CA LEU A 199 -8.56 -20.68 7.97
C LEU A 199 -9.95 -21.02 8.47
N GLY A 200 -10.55 -22.16 8.07
CA GLY A 200 -11.95 -22.47 8.33
C GLY A 200 -12.90 -21.47 7.66
N TRP A 201 -12.52 -20.97 6.49
CA TRP A 201 -13.28 -19.98 5.72
C TRP A 201 -14.11 -20.62 4.59
N GLU A 202 -14.37 -21.93 4.65
CA GLU A 202 -15.16 -22.64 3.64
C GLU A 202 -16.53 -22.00 3.43
N GLU A 203 -17.15 -21.56 4.54
CA GLU A 203 -18.44 -20.90 4.49
C GLU A 203 -18.36 -19.38 4.36
N CYS A 204 -17.22 -18.76 4.67
CA CYS A 204 -17.04 -17.32 4.59
C CYS A 204 -16.63 -16.86 3.17
N VAL A 205 -15.74 -17.59 2.49
CA VAL A 205 -15.30 -17.22 1.13
C VAL A 205 -16.13 -17.98 0.11
N LYS A 206 -17.10 -17.27 -0.48
CA LYS A 206 -18.04 -17.80 -1.46
C LYS A 206 -17.55 -17.57 -2.89
N PRO A 207 -17.69 -18.57 -3.77
CA PRO A 207 -17.43 -18.35 -5.19
C PRO A 207 -18.55 -17.49 -5.81
N VAL A 208 -18.14 -16.55 -6.66
CA VAL A 208 -19.04 -15.82 -7.54
C VAL A 208 -18.86 -16.41 -8.94
N PHE A 209 -19.90 -17.05 -9.46
CA PHE A 209 -19.84 -17.88 -10.69
C PHE A 209 -19.17 -17.12 -11.85
N ALA A 210 -18.19 -17.76 -12.47
CA ALA A 210 -17.38 -17.27 -13.60
C ALA A 210 -16.56 -15.99 -13.31
N VAL A 211 -16.63 -15.38 -12.14
CA VAL A 211 -16.01 -14.08 -11.82
C VAL A 211 -14.84 -14.23 -10.86
N GLY A 212 -15.09 -14.77 -9.67
CA GLY A 212 -14.08 -14.81 -8.61
C GLY A 212 -14.65 -15.27 -7.28
N TYR A 213 -14.26 -14.56 -6.21
CA TYR A 213 -14.63 -14.91 -4.85
C TYR A 213 -14.98 -13.67 -4.03
N ARG A 214 -15.80 -13.86 -2.99
CA ARG A 214 -16.17 -12.81 -2.04
C ARG A 214 -16.08 -13.37 -0.61
N LEU A 215 -15.47 -12.60 0.29
CA LEU A 215 -15.50 -12.88 1.72
C LEU A 215 -16.79 -12.29 2.31
N GLU A 216 -17.63 -13.12 2.89
CA GLU A 216 -18.86 -12.76 3.63
C GLU A 216 -18.60 -12.97 5.13
N VAL A 217 -18.62 -11.89 5.90
CA VAL A 217 -18.37 -11.85 7.35
C VAL A 217 -19.43 -11.03 8.06
#